data_0ee9638b8110201478d3ac7cb4944e43
#
_entry.id   0ee9638b8110201478d3ac7cb4944e43
#
_cell.length_a   1.000
_cell.length_b   1.000
_cell.length_c   1.000
_cell.angle_alpha   90.00
_cell.angle_beta   90.00
_cell.angle_gamma   90.00
#
_symmetry.space_group_name_H-M   'P 1'
#
loop_
_entity.id
_entity.type
_entity.pdbx_description
1 polymer ?
#
loop_
_entity_poly.entity_id
_entity_poly.type
_entity_poly.pdbx_seq_one_letter_code
_entity_poly.pdbx_strand_id
1 'polypeptide(L)'
;MIEEPAWCLTAIALTILFLTAGFWIGRQKSWLIAIPPLILAATGLIAADCWTFSPRERVRAAIEQCVEAVKTNQKEELLKHLAPELASKMETTVNWAFSLAEFTHAYANDVKLEVNAFTTPPCIKATFFAGAKFQIRSGTALMDRYTCVMSVTFEEFEDGEWLISSFEQRSLSQM
;
A
#
# COMPACT_ATOMS: atom_id res chain seq x y z
N MET A 1 -5.60 -9.64 -12.52
CA MET A 1 -5.03 -8.78 -13.59
C MET A 1 -6.16 -7.95 -14.18
N ILE A 2 -6.75 -7.06 -13.40
CA ILE A 2 -7.71 -6.05 -13.86
C ILE A 2 -7.31 -4.79 -13.09
N GLU A 3 -6.25 -4.11 -13.56
CA GLU A 3 -5.62 -3.00 -12.82
C GLU A 3 -5.87 -1.63 -13.46
N GLU A 4 -6.86 -1.52 -14.36
CA GLU A 4 -7.17 -0.22 -14.94
C GLU A 4 -8.62 0.15 -14.65
N PRO A 5 -8.87 1.35 -14.06
CA PRO A 5 -10.23 1.89 -13.89
C PRO A 5 -10.99 2.02 -15.23
N ALA A 6 -10.26 1.89 -16.34
CA ALA A 6 -10.83 1.86 -17.69
C ALA A 6 -11.83 0.71 -17.90
N TRP A 7 -11.61 -0.46 -17.31
CA TRP A 7 -12.54 -1.60 -17.45
C TRP A 7 -13.85 -1.37 -16.70
N CYS A 8 -13.82 -0.74 -15.53
CA CYS A 8 -15.02 -0.37 -14.79
C CYS A 8 -15.82 0.68 -15.57
N LEU A 9 -15.15 1.68 -16.17
CA LEU A 9 -15.80 2.69 -16.99
C LEU A 9 -16.38 2.10 -18.27
N THR A 10 -15.69 1.16 -18.93
CA THR A 10 -16.22 0.46 -20.12
C THR A 10 -17.40 -0.43 -19.79
N ALA A 11 -17.38 -1.14 -18.66
CA ALA A 11 -18.51 -1.94 -18.19
C ALA A 11 -19.73 -1.08 -17.88
N ILE A 12 -19.57 0.06 -17.24
CA ILE A 12 -20.64 1.04 -16.97
C ILE A 12 -21.18 1.59 -18.27
N ALA A 13 -20.32 2.01 -19.21
CA ALA A 13 -20.74 2.55 -20.50
C ALA A 13 -21.51 1.51 -21.33
N LEU A 14 -21.06 0.26 -21.38
CA LEU A 14 -21.76 -0.85 -22.03
C LEU A 14 -23.13 -1.13 -21.39
N THR A 15 -23.21 -1.09 -20.06
CA THR A 15 -24.48 -1.31 -19.32
C THR A 15 -25.47 -0.20 -19.65
N ILE A 16 -25.05 1.07 -19.66
CA ILE A 16 -25.90 2.22 -20.03
C ILE A 16 -26.34 2.11 -21.49
N LEU A 17 -25.45 1.70 -22.40
CA LEU A 17 -25.76 1.55 -23.82
C LEU A 17 -26.75 0.40 -24.05
N PHE A 18 -26.64 -0.70 -23.33
CA PHE A 18 -27.59 -1.83 -23.38
C PHE A 18 -28.96 -1.44 -22.83
N LEU A 19 -29.01 -0.65 -21.76
CA LEU A 19 -30.26 -0.16 -21.16
C LEU A 19 -30.96 0.84 -22.07
N THR A 20 -30.22 1.74 -22.74
CA THR A 20 -30.79 2.70 -23.67
C THR A 20 -31.29 2.02 -24.95
N ALA A 21 -30.54 1.06 -25.48
CA ALA A 21 -30.96 0.27 -26.64
C ALA A 21 -32.20 -0.59 -26.32
N GLY A 22 -32.26 -1.23 -25.15
CA GLY A 22 -33.42 -1.98 -24.69
C GLY A 22 -34.65 -1.12 -24.50
N PHE A 23 -34.51 0.12 -24.03
CA PHE A 23 -35.59 1.10 -23.92
C PHE A 23 -36.18 1.48 -25.27
N TRP A 24 -35.36 1.61 -26.33
CA TRP A 24 -35.78 1.96 -27.66
C TRP A 24 -36.52 0.83 -28.41
N ILE A 25 -36.09 -0.44 -28.15
CA ILE A 25 -36.62 -1.60 -28.86
C ILE A 25 -37.85 -2.17 -28.17
N GLY A 26 -37.93 -2.09 -26.83
CA GLY A 26 -38.97 -2.69 -25.98
C GLY A 26 -39.99 -1.68 -25.49
N ARG A 27 -41.03 -1.39 -26.26
CA ARG A 27 -42.16 -0.50 -25.89
C ARG A 27 -43.06 -1.10 -24.78
N GLN A 28 -42.66 -2.16 -24.09
CA GLN A 28 -43.44 -2.83 -23.04
C GLN A 28 -43.10 -2.31 -21.65
N LYS A 29 -44.10 -1.89 -20.88
CA LYS A 29 -44.02 -1.35 -19.51
C LYS A 29 -43.34 -2.31 -18.51
N SER A 30 -43.28 -3.60 -18.80
CA SER A 30 -42.59 -4.60 -17.94
C SER A 30 -41.08 -4.46 -17.82
N TRP A 31 -40.43 -3.83 -18.81
CA TRP A 31 -38.98 -3.56 -18.78
C TRP A 31 -38.59 -2.49 -17.76
N LEU A 32 -39.49 -1.55 -17.49
CA LEU A 32 -39.25 -0.51 -16.47
C LEU A 32 -39.10 -1.08 -15.06
N ILE A 33 -39.67 -2.27 -14.78
CA ILE A 33 -39.59 -2.93 -13.47
C ILE A 33 -38.24 -3.68 -13.31
N ALA A 34 -37.62 -4.11 -14.41
CA ALA A 34 -36.35 -4.86 -14.38
C ALA A 34 -35.09 -3.95 -14.27
N ILE A 35 -35.20 -2.68 -14.63
CA ILE A 35 -34.09 -1.72 -14.65
C ILE A 35 -33.53 -1.40 -13.24
N PRO A 36 -34.37 -1.08 -12.22
CA PRO A 36 -33.88 -0.77 -10.87
C PRO A 36 -33.05 -1.89 -10.20
N PRO A 37 -33.48 -3.17 -10.21
CA PRO A 37 -32.68 -4.23 -9.59
C PRO A 37 -31.38 -4.50 -10.34
N LEU A 38 -31.33 -4.29 -11.68
CA LEU A 38 -30.11 -4.46 -12.45
C LEU A 38 -29.08 -3.34 -12.13
N ILE A 39 -29.54 -2.11 -11.98
CA ILE A 39 -28.69 -0.98 -11.56
C ILE A 39 -28.17 -1.21 -10.14
N LEU A 40 -29.04 -1.70 -9.25
CA LEU A 40 -28.66 -1.99 -7.86
C LEU A 40 -27.63 -3.11 -7.77
N ALA A 41 -27.77 -4.16 -8.58
CA ALA A 41 -26.82 -5.25 -8.67
C ALA A 41 -25.47 -4.78 -9.26
N ALA A 42 -25.48 -3.98 -10.30
CA ALA A 42 -24.26 -3.42 -10.93
C ALA A 42 -23.52 -2.47 -9.97
N THR A 43 -24.25 -1.58 -9.27
CA THR A 43 -23.65 -0.69 -8.25
C THR A 43 -23.15 -1.46 -7.04
N GLY A 44 -23.82 -2.54 -6.63
CA GLY A 44 -23.36 -3.41 -5.54
C GLY A 44 -22.06 -4.14 -5.88
N LEU A 45 -21.92 -4.64 -7.10
CA LEU A 45 -20.68 -5.29 -7.57
C LEU A 45 -19.51 -4.27 -7.65
N ILE A 46 -19.76 -3.07 -8.16
CA ILE A 46 -18.74 -2.02 -8.23
C ILE A 46 -18.33 -1.56 -6.82
N ALA A 47 -19.29 -1.44 -5.90
CA ALA A 47 -18.99 -1.09 -4.50
C ALA A 47 -18.19 -2.19 -3.80
N ALA A 48 -18.44 -3.46 -4.09
CA ALA A 48 -17.67 -4.57 -3.55
C ALA A 48 -16.21 -4.58 -4.08
N ASP A 49 -16.01 -4.30 -5.37
CA ASP A 49 -14.67 -4.17 -5.97
C ASP A 49 -13.90 -2.94 -5.43
N CYS A 50 -14.59 -1.83 -5.20
CA CYS A 50 -13.97 -0.64 -4.59
C CYS A 50 -13.62 -0.82 -3.11
N TRP A 51 -14.21 -1.79 -2.41
CA TRP A 51 -13.90 -2.07 -1.00
C TRP A 51 -12.75 -3.05 -0.80
N THR A 52 -12.35 -3.77 -1.83
CA THR A 52 -11.14 -4.61 -1.79
C THR A 52 -9.94 -3.75 -2.16
N PHE A 53 -9.23 -3.24 -1.14
CA PHE A 53 -7.93 -2.60 -1.35
C PHE A 53 -7.02 -3.53 -2.14
N SER A 54 -6.50 -3.03 -3.26
CA SER A 54 -5.54 -3.82 -4.04
C SER A 54 -4.29 -4.11 -3.20
N PRO A 55 -3.59 -5.23 -3.41
CA PRO A 55 -2.35 -5.54 -2.69
C PRO A 55 -1.34 -4.38 -2.74
N ARG A 56 -1.30 -3.64 -3.84
CA ARG A 56 -0.45 -2.45 -3.99
C ARG A 56 -0.84 -1.30 -3.07
N GLU A 57 -2.13 -1.06 -2.90
CA GLU A 57 -2.63 -0.02 -1.98
C GLU A 57 -2.36 -0.37 -0.53
N ARG A 58 -2.52 -1.66 -0.16
CA ARG A 58 -2.19 -2.15 1.19
C ARG A 58 -0.70 -1.96 1.50
N VAL A 59 0.18 -2.32 0.58
CA VAL A 59 1.62 -2.13 0.73
C VAL A 59 1.97 -0.64 0.80
N ARG A 60 1.34 0.21 -0.02
CA ARG A 60 1.56 1.66 0.05
C ARG A 60 1.11 2.24 1.39
N ALA A 61 -0.05 1.84 1.88
CA ALA A 61 -0.54 2.23 3.20
C ALA A 61 0.39 1.75 4.33
N ALA A 62 0.93 0.52 4.23
CA ALA A 62 1.90 0.01 5.20
C ALA A 62 3.21 0.85 5.21
N ILE A 63 3.71 1.26 4.03
CA ILE A 63 4.86 2.16 3.94
C ILE A 63 4.57 3.51 4.62
N GLU A 64 3.39 4.10 4.36
CA GLU A 64 2.99 5.36 4.97
C GLU A 64 2.85 5.25 6.49
N GLN A 65 2.30 4.14 6.99
CA GLN A 65 2.21 3.85 8.42
C GLN A 65 3.59 3.67 9.06
N CYS A 66 4.53 2.99 8.41
CA CYS A 66 5.91 2.90 8.87
C CYS A 66 6.59 4.28 8.94
N VAL A 67 6.40 5.13 7.94
CA VAL A 67 6.92 6.51 7.93
C VAL A 67 6.33 7.32 9.08
N GLU A 68 5.03 7.20 9.34
CA GLU A 68 4.36 7.90 10.42
C GLU A 68 4.80 7.39 11.80
N ALA A 69 4.99 6.07 11.96
CA ALA A 69 5.53 5.47 13.17
C ALA A 69 6.94 6.00 13.50
N VAL A 70 7.79 6.20 12.49
CA VAL A 70 9.12 6.82 12.66
C VAL A 70 8.99 8.28 13.06
N LYS A 71 8.14 9.09 12.41
CA LYS A 71 7.92 10.51 12.75
C LYS A 71 7.40 10.70 14.17
N THR A 72 6.50 9.83 14.61
CA THR A 72 5.89 9.88 15.95
C THR A 72 6.74 9.18 17.01
N ASN A 73 7.91 8.64 16.62
CA ASN A 73 8.82 7.88 17.49
C ASN A 73 8.14 6.68 18.18
N GLN A 74 7.20 6.03 17.48
CA GLN A 74 6.44 4.86 17.96
C GLN A 74 7.09 3.57 17.43
N LYS A 75 8.11 3.08 18.13
CA LYS A 75 8.86 1.88 17.75
C LYS A 75 7.99 0.62 17.67
N GLU A 76 7.02 0.48 18.56
CA GLU A 76 6.12 -0.68 18.62
C GLU A 76 5.22 -0.75 17.38
N GLU A 77 4.74 0.40 16.89
CA GLU A 77 3.96 0.46 15.65
C GLU A 77 4.82 0.10 14.44
N LEU A 78 6.09 0.54 14.39
CA LEU A 78 7.02 0.14 13.33
C LEU A 78 7.27 -1.37 13.32
N LEU A 79 7.45 -1.98 14.49
CA LEU A 79 7.72 -3.42 14.62
C LEU A 79 6.51 -4.28 14.20
N LYS A 80 5.28 -3.79 14.32
CA LYS A 80 4.07 -4.50 13.86
C LYS A 80 4.04 -4.73 12.35
N HIS A 81 4.68 -3.86 11.57
CA HIS A 81 4.75 -3.99 10.12
C HIS A 81 5.87 -4.91 9.63
N LEU A 82 6.67 -5.46 10.54
CA LEU A 82 7.73 -6.42 10.22
C LEU A 82 7.23 -7.86 10.40
N ALA A 83 7.64 -8.75 9.52
CA ALA A 83 7.42 -10.17 9.70
C ALA A 83 8.04 -10.63 11.02
N PRO A 84 7.46 -11.62 11.74
CA PRO A 84 7.89 -12.01 13.07
C PRO A 84 9.39 -12.34 13.19
N GLU A 85 9.93 -13.01 12.17
CA GLU A 85 11.36 -13.33 12.12
C GLU A 85 12.25 -12.09 11.97
N LEU A 86 11.82 -11.14 11.15
CA LEU A 86 12.54 -9.89 10.94
C LEU A 86 12.40 -8.98 12.16
N ALA A 87 11.20 -8.90 12.75
CA ALA A 87 10.93 -8.13 13.96
C ALA A 87 11.87 -8.56 15.11
N SER A 88 12.00 -9.86 15.36
CA SER A 88 12.86 -10.38 16.42
C SER A 88 14.35 -10.04 16.19
N LYS A 89 14.82 -10.07 14.94
CA LYS A 89 16.19 -9.70 14.57
C LYS A 89 16.45 -8.21 14.71
N MET A 90 15.45 -7.39 14.38
CA MET A 90 15.57 -5.93 14.30
C MET A 90 15.21 -5.21 15.61
N GLU A 91 14.54 -5.87 16.53
CA GLU A 91 14.07 -5.28 17.79
C GLU A 91 15.18 -4.55 18.55
N THR A 92 16.33 -5.19 18.72
CA THR A 92 17.49 -4.58 19.42
C THR A 92 18.01 -3.36 18.67
N THR A 93 18.09 -3.42 17.33
CA THR A 93 18.57 -2.32 16.48
C THR A 93 17.60 -1.15 16.49
N VAL A 94 16.30 -1.43 16.38
CA VAL A 94 15.24 -0.41 16.44
C VAL A 94 15.24 0.24 17.82
N ASN A 95 15.24 -0.54 18.90
CA ASN A 95 15.31 -0.02 20.26
C ASN A 95 16.53 0.88 20.48
N TRP A 96 17.70 0.46 20.00
CA TRP A 96 18.92 1.24 20.07
C TRP A 96 18.80 2.55 19.28
N ALA A 97 18.31 2.52 18.03
CA ALA A 97 18.15 3.70 17.20
C ALA A 97 17.22 4.74 17.81
N PHE A 98 16.05 4.30 18.32
CA PHE A 98 15.08 5.20 18.97
C PHE A 98 15.54 5.70 20.36
N SER A 99 16.43 4.97 21.03
CA SER A 99 17.05 5.46 22.27
C SER A 99 18.12 6.52 22.02
N LEU A 100 18.86 6.40 20.92
CA LEU A 100 19.95 7.30 20.56
C LEU A 100 19.47 8.61 19.93
N ALA A 101 18.43 8.54 19.10
CA ALA A 101 17.95 9.65 18.30
C ALA A 101 16.44 9.87 18.43
N GLU A 102 16.02 11.11 18.34
CA GLU A 102 14.63 11.52 18.20
C GLU A 102 14.39 11.94 16.76
N PHE A 103 13.48 11.24 16.09
CA PHE A 103 13.14 11.52 14.70
C PHE A 103 12.15 12.67 14.64
N THR A 104 12.51 13.73 13.92
CA THR A 104 11.67 14.93 13.75
C THR A 104 10.94 14.93 12.41
N HIS A 105 11.49 14.22 11.41
CA HIS A 105 10.91 14.10 10.09
C HIS A 105 11.29 12.76 9.47
N ALA A 106 10.34 12.14 8.78
CA ALA A 106 10.61 10.97 7.94
C ALA A 106 9.79 11.09 6.66
N TYR A 107 10.28 10.54 5.55
CA TYR A 107 9.57 10.51 4.28
C TYR A 107 9.99 9.31 3.43
N ALA A 108 9.06 8.86 2.58
CA ALA A 108 9.31 7.92 1.51
C ALA A 108 8.75 8.52 0.21
N ASN A 109 9.62 8.72 -0.78
CA ASN A 109 9.27 9.32 -2.06
C ASN A 109 9.54 8.35 -3.21
N ASP A 110 8.83 8.55 -4.34
CA ASP A 110 8.99 7.75 -5.57
C ASP A 110 8.84 6.24 -5.34
N VAL A 111 7.78 5.86 -4.63
CA VAL A 111 7.48 4.45 -4.32
C VAL A 111 7.12 3.70 -5.60
N LYS A 112 8.01 2.81 -6.03
CA LYS A 112 7.81 1.88 -7.15
C LYS A 112 7.51 0.50 -6.59
N LEU A 113 6.42 -0.11 -7.04
CA LEU A 113 5.95 -1.41 -6.59
C LEU A 113 6.05 -2.42 -7.72
N GLU A 114 6.81 -3.48 -7.50
CA GLU A 114 6.93 -4.63 -8.38
C GLU A 114 6.24 -5.82 -7.73
N VAL A 115 5.13 -6.26 -8.33
CA VAL A 115 4.34 -7.39 -7.82
C VAL A 115 4.86 -8.69 -8.42
N ASN A 116 5.21 -9.64 -7.58
CA ASN A 116 5.52 -11.01 -7.97
C ASN A 116 4.47 -11.97 -7.40
N ALA A 117 3.45 -12.24 -8.21
CA ALA A 117 2.35 -13.14 -7.85
C ALA A 117 2.70 -14.63 -8.02
N PHE A 118 3.88 -14.94 -8.58
CA PHE A 118 4.29 -16.33 -8.85
C PHE A 118 5.05 -16.97 -7.70
N THR A 119 5.36 -16.23 -6.65
CA THR A 119 5.99 -16.75 -5.43
C THR A 119 4.93 -17.26 -4.45
N THR A 120 5.34 -18.19 -3.58
CA THR A 120 4.50 -18.69 -2.48
C THR A 120 5.29 -18.50 -1.19
N PRO A 121 4.87 -17.56 -0.32
CA PRO A 121 3.75 -16.61 -0.48
C PRO A 121 3.96 -15.56 -1.59
N PRO A 122 2.88 -14.90 -2.07
CA PRO A 122 3.00 -13.76 -2.98
C PRO A 122 3.84 -12.65 -2.36
N CYS A 123 4.67 -11.98 -3.16
CA CYS A 123 5.49 -10.89 -2.65
C CYS A 123 5.41 -9.62 -3.51
N ILE A 124 5.60 -8.49 -2.87
CA ILE A 124 5.68 -7.17 -3.51
C ILE A 124 6.98 -6.52 -3.08
N LYS A 125 7.81 -6.18 -4.07
CA LYS A 125 9.05 -5.43 -3.85
C LYS A 125 8.76 -3.94 -4.03
N ALA A 126 8.98 -3.16 -2.98
CA ALA A 126 8.87 -1.71 -2.98
C ALA A 126 10.25 -1.09 -3.01
N THR A 127 10.51 -0.20 -3.97
CA THR A 127 11.76 0.58 -4.04
C THR A 127 11.41 2.05 -3.96
N PHE A 128 12.03 2.78 -3.03
CA PHE A 128 11.74 4.19 -2.78
C PHE A 128 12.93 4.93 -2.18
N PHE A 129 12.91 6.26 -2.28
CA PHE A 129 13.83 7.13 -1.56
C PHE A 129 13.30 7.36 -0.14
N ALA A 130 14.05 6.87 0.85
CA ALA A 130 13.74 7.09 2.25
C ALA A 130 14.68 8.16 2.83
N GLY A 131 14.13 9.02 3.67
CA GLY A 131 14.93 9.98 4.39
C GLY A 131 14.34 10.29 5.75
N ALA A 132 15.23 10.60 6.69
CA ALA A 132 14.87 11.02 8.03
C ALA A 132 15.73 12.17 8.50
N LYS A 133 15.12 13.10 9.25
CA LYS A 133 15.80 14.08 10.08
C LYS A 133 15.68 13.66 11.53
N PHE A 134 16.74 13.75 12.27
CA PHE A 134 16.76 13.35 13.66
C PHE A 134 17.72 14.21 14.49
N GLN A 135 17.47 14.26 15.77
CA GLN A 135 18.35 14.90 16.75
C GLN A 135 18.92 13.82 17.64
N ILE A 136 20.24 13.80 17.79
CA ILE A 136 20.90 12.89 18.72
C ILE A 136 20.70 13.42 20.14
N ARG A 137 20.17 12.60 21.04
CA ARG A 137 19.85 12.97 22.42
C ARG A 137 21.10 13.39 23.23
N SER A 138 22.30 12.93 22.83
CA SER A 138 23.58 13.31 23.46
C SER A 138 24.12 14.68 23.07
N GLY A 139 23.46 15.41 22.14
CA GLY A 139 23.80 16.79 21.78
C GLY A 139 25.02 16.98 20.88
N THR A 140 25.73 15.93 20.49
CA THR A 140 26.91 15.96 19.61
C THR A 140 26.60 15.38 18.23
N ALA A 141 25.66 15.98 17.52
CA ALA A 141 25.29 15.47 16.19
C ALA A 141 26.27 15.98 15.11
N LEU A 142 26.97 15.04 14.49
CA LEU A 142 27.69 15.25 13.23
C LEU A 142 26.77 15.12 12.01
N MET A 143 25.59 14.49 12.14
CA MET A 143 24.57 14.33 11.11
C MET A 143 23.18 14.52 11.71
N ASP A 144 22.39 15.39 11.08
CA ASP A 144 20.97 15.65 11.43
C ASP A 144 20.01 15.08 10.39
N ARG A 145 20.54 14.56 9.30
CA ARG A 145 19.76 14.05 8.17
C ARG A 145 20.42 12.80 7.58
N TYR A 146 19.60 11.84 7.26
CA TYR A 146 19.97 10.64 6.53
C TYR A 146 19.05 10.41 5.35
N THR A 147 19.61 10.06 4.18
CA THR A 147 18.81 9.72 2.98
C THR A 147 19.44 8.54 2.28
N CYS A 148 18.61 7.59 1.86
CA CYS A 148 19.03 6.37 1.18
C CYS A 148 17.97 5.89 0.18
N VAL A 149 18.36 4.97 -0.69
CA VAL A 149 17.41 4.17 -1.46
C VAL A 149 17.13 2.89 -0.68
N MET A 150 15.86 2.66 -0.38
CA MET A 150 15.40 1.43 0.26
C MET A 150 14.69 0.54 -0.75
N SER A 151 14.99 -0.74 -0.67
CA SER A 151 14.29 -1.80 -1.37
C SER A 151 13.73 -2.75 -0.32
N VAL A 152 12.41 -2.79 -0.19
CA VAL A 152 11.70 -3.51 0.85
C VAL A 152 10.82 -4.57 0.21
N THR A 153 10.90 -5.80 0.68
CA THR A 153 10.04 -6.90 0.22
C THR A 153 8.93 -7.12 1.24
N PHE A 154 7.70 -7.06 0.75
CA PHE A 154 6.50 -7.39 1.50
C PHE A 154 6.02 -8.78 1.10
N GLU A 155 5.59 -9.57 2.05
CA GLU A 155 4.97 -10.88 1.85
C GLU A 155 3.58 -10.88 2.48
N GLU A 156 2.66 -11.61 1.84
CA GLU A 156 1.30 -11.78 2.35
C GLU A 156 1.31 -12.88 3.42
N PHE A 157 0.86 -12.51 4.62
CA PHE A 157 0.70 -13.41 5.75
C PHE A 157 -0.77 -13.84 5.91
N GLU A 158 -1.01 -14.73 6.88
CA GLU A 158 -2.35 -15.13 7.28
C GLU A 158 -3.21 -13.87 7.53
N ASP A 159 -4.49 -13.92 7.15
CA ASP A 159 -5.43 -12.78 7.19
C ASP A 159 -5.25 -11.70 6.11
N GLY A 160 -4.36 -11.88 5.12
CA GLY A 160 -4.14 -10.95 4.03
C GLY A 160 -3.37 -9.70 4.46
N GLU A 161 -2.64 -9.76 5.57
CA GLU A 161 -1.72 -8.70 6.00
C GLU A 161 -0.42 -8.76 5.21
N TRP A 162 0.07 -7.58 4.79
CA TRP A 162 1.33 -7.43 4.08
C TRP A 162 2.40 -6.93 5.04
N LEU A 163 3.33 -7.82 5.41
CA LEU A 163 4.41 -7.53 6.34
C LEU A 163 5.76 -7.49 5.61
N ILE A 164 6.67 -6.69 6.13
CA ILE A 164 8.04 -6.58 5.62
C ILE A 164 8.82 -7.83 6.01
N SER A 165 9.21 -8.64 5.01
CA SER A 165 10.02 -9.85 5.22
C SER A 165 11.51 -9.59 5.07
N SER A 166 11.90 -8.63 4.23
CA SER A 166 13.29 -8.26 4.04
C SER A 166 13.43 -6.82 3.57
N PHE A 167 14.59 -6.23 3.80
CA PHE A 167 14.95 -4.92 3.26
C PHE A 167 16.41 -4.84 2.89
N GLU A 168 16.71 -4.06 1.87
CA GLU A 168 18.06 -3.70 1.44
C GLU A 168 18.16 -2.18 1.41
N GLN A 169 19.28 -1.68 1.90
CA GLN A 169 19.57 -0.27 1.91
C GLN A 169 20.77 0.01 1.03
N ARG A 170 20.66 1.03 0.16
CA ARG A 170 21.78 1.51 -0.67
C ARG A 170 22.01 2.98 -0.38
N SER A 171 23.25 3.31 -0.06
CA SER A 171 23.65 4.71 0.11
C SER A 171 23.68 5.43 -1.24
N LEU A 172 23.22 6.69 -1.28
CA LEU A 172 23.27 7.54 -2.48
C LEU A 172 24.72 7.85 -2.94
N SER A 173 25.71 7.65 -2.07
CA SER A 173 27.13 7.84 -2.42
C SER A 173 27.73 6.71 -3.27
N GLN A 174 26.95 5.66 -3.58
CA GLN A 174 27.38 4.51 -4.39
C GLN A 174 26.73 4.48 -5.78
N MET A 175 26.01 5.53 -6.16
CA MET A 175 25.50 5.77 -7.51
C MET A 175 26.39 6.81 -8.23
#